data_1f2327a27e6acb6f5bc78cd979c58ef3
#
_entry.id   1f2327a27e6acb6f5bc78cd979c58ef3
#
_cell.length_a   1.000
_cell.length_b   1.000
_cell.length_c   1.000
_cell.angle_alpha   90.00
_cell.angle_beta   90.00
_cell.angle_gamma   90.00
#
_symmetry.space_group_name_H-M   'P 1'
#
loop_
_entity.id
_entity.type
_entity.pdbx_description
1 polymer ?
#
loop_
_entity_poly.entity_id
_entity_poly.type
_entity_poly.pdbx_seq_one_letter_code
_entity_poly.pdbx_strand_id
1 'polypeptide(L)'
;MREYEKIDWLKKLKSLKHWQDMYHLVIVPTRSEPFEVLRQTFLGLEYSDYPKDKMIVVLGLEELEEKESEEKVTLLQKEFGKVFFKFLVTRHPQNIPGEIPCKASNETWAAKKAREEIILKFHIKEEHVIVSSFDADTVVFPAYFSCLTYHMLKSKDPLHTSFQPIPLFFNNIWQAPAISQIFSFSSTFWQTMNQGRPEKLITFSSHSMSLKALVDVGFKQTNVVSDDSRIFWQCLLRYDGNYRVEPLHYPVSMDANVGTSFLETLSHIYKQQRRWAYGVADIPYFLFGFIKNKKIPFSKKLSLGFELIEGHWTWATAPFILFVFGWLPVLLGGEHFSQTLLSHTLPIVTSRVLTLAMVGLITSAIISLQLFPPRKPEYGKWKLVLFALQWFLFPFATVFLTALPAFDAQMRLMLGKYMGFWPTPKFRNPKLL
;
A
#
# COMPACT_ATOMS: atom_id res chain seq x y z
N MET A 1 -7.23 -1.80 -15.94
CA MET A 1 -7.40 -2.98 -15.08
C MET A 1 -8.15 -4.11 -15.81
N ARG A 2 -9.46 -4.03 -16.05
CA ARG A 2 -10.25 -5.13 -16.68
C ARG A 2 -9.73 -5.63 -18.03
N GLU A 3 -9.14 -4.78 -18.84
CA GLU A 3 -8.52 -5.20 -20.11
C GLU A 3 -7.22 -5.96 -19.86
N TYR A 4 -6.45 -5.59 -18.83
CA TYR A 4 -5.22 -6.27 -18.46
C TYR A 4 -5.48 -7.66 -17.87
N GLU A 5 -6.60 -7.88 -17.18
CA GLU A 5 -7.02 -9.19 -16.65
C GLU A 5 -7.38 -10.19 -17.78
N LYS A 6 -7.79 -9.69 -18.95
CA LYS A 6 -8.15 -10.54 -20.11
C LYS A 6 -6.92 -10.97 -20.93
N ILE A 7 -5.77 -10.36 -20.68
CA ILE A 7 -4.54 -10.67 -21.41
C ILE A 7 -3.93 -11.96 -20.88
N ASP A 8 -3.60 -12.87 -21.78
CA ASP A 8 -2.77 -14.04 -21.47
C ASP A 8 -1.31 -13.60 -21.31
N TRP A 9 -0.99 -13.18 -20.07
CA TRP A 9 0.34 -12.68 -19.74
C TRP A 9 1.42 -13.76 -19.83
N LEU A 10 1.09 -15.01 -19.50
CA LEU A 10 2.04 -16.11 -19.58
C LEU A 10 2.43 -16.37 -21.05
N LYS A 11 1.47 -16.33 -21.98
CA LYS A 11 1.75 -16.45 -23.41
C LYS A 11 2.62 -15.31 -23.91
N LYS A 12 2.32 -14.07 -23.51
CA LYS A 12 3.18 -12.90 -23.84
C LYS A 12 4.58 -13.05 -23.25
N LEU A 13 4.69 -13.47 -22.00
CA LEU A 13 5.97 -13.68 -21.33
C LEU A 13 6.81 -14.73 -22.04
N LYS A 14 6.21 -15.86 -22.43
CA LYS A 14 6.90 -16.94 -23.15
C LYS A 14 7.47 -16.52 -24.52
N SER A 15 7.00 -15.41 -25.08
CA SER A 15 7.56 -14.85 -26.31
C SER A 15 8.85 -14.05 -26.09
N LEU A 16 9.21 -13.74 -24.85
CA LEU A 16 10.43 -13.02 -24.51
C LEU A 16 11.60 -13.98 -24.25
N LYS A 17 12.81 -13.55 -24.58
CA LYS A 17 14.03 -14.28 -24.22
C LYS A 17 14.31 -14.10 -22.72
N HIS A 18 14.98 -15.10 -22.13
CA HIS A 18 15.48 -15.06 -20.73
C HIS A 18 14.39 -14.96 -19.64
N TRP A 19 13.12 -15.13 -19.93
CA TRP A 19 12.09 -15.13 -18.91
C TRP A 19 12.24 -16.31 -17.93
N GLN A 20 12.77 -17.44 -18.39
CA GLN A 20 13.02 -18.63 -17.58
C GLN A 20 14.18 -18.47 -16.59
N ASP A 21 15.03 -17.45 -16.79
CA ASP A 21 16.11 -17.13 -15.86
C ASP A 21 15.61 -16.36 -14.63
N MET A 22 14.39 -15.82 -14.70
CA MET A 22 13.82 -14.95 -13.66
C MET A 22 13.22 -15.74 -12.51
N TYR A 23 13.57 -15.34 -11.29
CA TYR A 23 13.02 -15.86 -10.04
C TYR A 23 12.19 -14.79 -9.32
N HIS A 24 11.16 -15.22 -8.59
CA HIS A 24 10.42 -14.36 -7.68
C HIS A 24 10.78 -14.70 -6.24
N LEU A 25 11.20 -13.69 -5.49
CA LEU A 25 11.35 -13.73 -4.04
C LEU A 25 10.16 -12.99 -3.42
N VAL A 26 9.20 -13.74 -2.91
CA VAL A 26 8.00 -13.18 -2.28
C VAL A 26 8.19 -13.20 -0.77
N ILE A 27 8.17 -12.04 -0.14
CA ILE A 27 8.31 -11.89 1.30
C ILE A 27 6.96 -11.54 1.89
N VAL A 28 6.50 -12.37 2.81
CA VAL A 28 5.21 -12.23 3.51
C VAL A 28 5.54 -12.10 5.01
N PRO A 29 5.71 -10.86 5.52
CA PRO A 29 5.88 -10.64 6.95
C PRO A 29 4.55 -10.86 7.66
N THR A 30 4.58 -11.55 8.78
CA THR A 30 3.41 -11.76 9.63
C THR A 30 3.76 -11.48 11.09
N ARG A 31 2.77 -11.11 11.87
CA ARG A 31 2.90 -10.91 13.32
C ARG A 31 1.85 -11.70 14.08
N SER A 32 0.59 -11.35 13.91
CA SER A 32 -0.53 -11.97 14.65
C SER A 32 -1.67 -12.37 13.72
N GLU A 33 -1.43 -12.39 12.42
CA GLU A 33 -2.46 -12.71 11.44
C GLU A 33 -2.96 -14.14 11.62
N PRO A 34 -4.30 -14.38 11.50
CA PRO A 34 -4.88 -15.71 11.55
C PRO A 34 -4.36 -16.63 10.43
N PHE A 35 -4.32 -17.92 10.71
CA PHE A 35 -3.89 -18.92 9.72
C PHE A 35 -4.66 -18.82 8.39
N GLU A 36 -5.97 -18.60 8.44
CA GLU A 36 -6.82 -18.49 7.24
C GLU A 36 -6.44 -17.30 6.35
N VAL A 37 -5.95 -16.19 6.93
CA VAL A 37 -5.47 -15.05 6.16
C VAL A 37 -4.21 -15.42 5.40
N LEU A 38 -3.22 -15.98 6.11
CA LEU A 38 -1.96 -16.43 5.51
C LEU A 38 -2.19 -17.52 4.47
N ARG A 39 -3.04 -18.51 4.79
CA ARG A 39 -3.37 -19.60 3.88
C ARG A 39 -3.94 -19.09 2.55
N GLN A 40 -4.82 -18.09 2.58
CA GLN A 40 -5.35 -17.51 1.35
C GLN A 40 -4.28 -16.79 0.53
N THR A 41 -3.35 -16.09 1.19
CA THR A 41 -2.19 -15.48 0.52
C THR A 41 -1.35 -16.56 -0.18
N PHE A 42 -1.03 -17.65 0.51
CA PHE A 42 -0.25 -18.74 -0.05
C PHE A 42 -0.97 -19.49 -1.17
N LEU A 43 -2.29 -19.70 -1.05
CA LEU A 43 -3.11 -20.25 -2.14
C LEU A 43 -3.07 -19.36 -3.38
N GLY A 44 -3.13 -18.03 -3.22
CA GLY A 44 -2.95 -17.10 -4.33
C GLY A 44 -1.60 -17.27 -5.04
N LEU A 45 -0.52 -17.49 -4.28
CA LEU A 45 0.80 -17.79 -4.83
C LEU A 45 0.84 -19.13 -5.57
N GLU A 46 0.23 -20.17 -4.98
CA GLU A 46 0.16 -21.50 -5.57
C GLU A 46 -0.65 -21.51 -6.87
N TYR A 47 -1.80 -20.83 -6.90
CA TYR A 47 -2.67 -20.78 -8.10
C TYR A 47 -2.21 -19.79 -9.16
N SER A 48 -1.13 -19.03 -8.93
CA SER A 48 -0.57 -18.17 -9.96
C SER A 48 -0.09 -18.98 -11.17
N ASP A 49 -0.09 -18.39 -12.36
CA ASP A 49 0.29 -19.06 -13.61
C ASP A 49 1.81 -19.17 -13.83
N TYR A 50 2.61 -18.56 -12.94
CA TYR A 50 4.07 -18.57 -13.01
C TYR A 50 4.65 -19.90 -12.50
N PRO A 51 5.77 -20.42 -13.08
CA PRO A 51 6.39 -21.67 -12.66
C PRO A 51 6.80 -21.66 -11.17
N LYS A 52 6.35 -22.64 -10.41
CA LYS A 52 6.58 -22.72 -8.97
C LYS A 52 8.04 -23.03 -8.61
N ASP A 53 8.75 -23.70 -9.48
CA ASP A 53 10.19 -23.97 -9.40
C ASP A 53 11.07 -22.70 -9.62
N LYS A 54 10.43 -21.55 -9.87
CA LYS A 54 11.04 -20.22 -9.95
C LYS A 54 10.56 -19.27 -8.86
N MET A 55 9.81 -19.78 -7.88
CA MET A 55 9.27 -18.98 -6.78
C MET A 55 9.95 -19.35 -5.46
N ILE A 56 10.50 -18.36 -4.79
CA ILE A 56 11.04 -18.43 -3.42
C ILE A 56 10.07 -17.66 -2.55
N VAL A 57 9.45 -18.34 -1.59
CA VAL A 57 8.47 -17.73 -0.70
C VAL A 57 9.03 -17.72 0.72
N VAL A 58 9.03 -16.56 1.36
CA VAL A 58 9.55 -16.36 2.70
C VAL A 58 8.43 -15.89 3.61
N LEU A 59 8.17 -16.67 4.66
CA LEU A 59 7.31 -16.29 5.78
C LEU A 59 8.18 -15.67 6.86
N GLY A 60 8.04 -14.35 7.07
CA GLY A 60 8.79 -13.61 8.09
C GLY A 60 7.98 -13.46 9.37
N LEU A 61 8.43 -14.09 10.45
CA LEU A 61 7.84 -14.04 11.80
C LEU A 61 8.62 -13.09 12.70
N GLU A 62 7.99 -12.64 13.77
CA GLU A 62 8.67 -12.00 14.91
C GLU A 62 8.98 -13.05 15.98
N GLU A 63 10.13 -12.92 16.65
CA GLU A 63 10.60 -13.86 17.68
C GLU A 63 9.63 -14.03 18.87
N LEU A 64 8.84 -12.99 19.20
CA LEU A 64 7.89 -12.99 20.32
C LEU A 64 6.70 -13.96 20.20
N GLU A 65 6.46 -14.55 19.05
CA GLU A 65 5.21 -15.27 18.74
C GLU A 65 5.35 -16.80 18.83
N GLU A 66 6.04 -17.33 19.85
CA GLU A 66 6.56 -18.69 19.84
C GLU A 66 5.52 -19.82 19.78
N LYS A 67 4.37 -19.76 20.45
CA LYS A 67 3.45 -20.92 20.51
C LYS A 67 2.37 -20.96 19.44
N GLU A 68 1.62 -19.86 19.27
CA GLU A 68 0.58 -19.81 18.23
C GLU A 68 1.17 -19.76 16.82
N SER A 69 2.37 -19.20 16.66
CA SER A 69 3.06 -19.13 15.38
C SER A 69 3.61 -20.48 14.92
N GLU A 70 4.04 -21.38 15.84
CA GLU A 70 4.56 -22.70 15.49
C GLU A 70 3.50 -23.60 14.85
N GLU A 71 2.27 -23.58 15.37
CA GLU A 71 1.17 -24.33 14.78
C GLU A 71 0.86 -23.85 13.36
N LYS A 72 0.75 -22.52 13.18
CA LYS A 72 0.53 -21.91 11.85
C LYS A 72 1.65 -22.26 10.88
N VAL A 73 2.90 -22.16 11.31
CA VAL A 73 4.08 -22.53 10.49
C VAL A 73 4.02 -23.97 10.09
N THR A 74 3.75 -24.89 11.03
CA THR A 74 3.67 -26.33 10.78
C THR A 74 2.59 -26.65 9.73
N LEU A 75 1.42 -26.03 9.85
CA LEU A 75 0.33 -26.19 8.90
C LEU A 75 0.70 -25.66 7.52
N LEU A 76 1.28 -24.45 7.43
CA LEU A 76 1.71 -23.86 6.16
C LEU A 76 2.84 -24.67 5.52
N GLN A 77 3.82 -25.14 6.29
CA GLN A 77 4.88 -26.00 5.78
C GLN A 77 4.37 -27.34 5.27
N LYS A 78 3.39 -27.93 5.94
CA LYS A 78 2.74 -29.17 5.51
C LYS A 78 2.01 -28.99 4.17
N GLU A 79 1.30 -27.85 4.00
CA GLU A 79 0.49 -27.58 2.81
C GLU A 79 1.37 -27.05 1.64
N PHE A 80 2.29 -26.12 1.89
CA PHE A 80 3.01 -25.39 0.85
C PHE A 80 4.51 -25.67 0.77
N GLY A 81 5.09 -26.40 1.71
CA GLY A 81 6.53 -26.56 1.82
C GLY A 81 7.22 -27.20 0.62
N LYS A 82 6.46 -27.94 -0.21
CA LYS A 82 6.95 -28.60 -1.45
C LYS A 82 6.41 -27.98 -2.74
N VAL A 83 5.61 -26.92 -2.65
CA VAL A 83 4.96 -26.29 -3.80
C VAL A 83 5.96 -25.39 -4.55
N PHE A 84 6.76 -24.63 -3.83
CA PHE A 84 7.66 -23.62 -4.39
C PHE A 84 9.10 -24.14 -4.54
N PHE A 85 9.93 -23.46 -5.31
CA PHE A 85 11.36 -23.77 -5.39
C PHE A 85 11.97 -23.84 -3.99
N LYS A 86 11.68 -22.85 -3.15
CA LYS A 86 12.00 -22.87 -1.71
C LYS A 86 10.89 -22.15 -0.93
N PHE A 87 10.52 -22.76 0.19
CA PHE A 87 9.71 -22.12 1.23
C PHE A 87 10.59 -21.96 2.45
N LEU A 88 10.90 -20.70 2.80
CA LEU A 88 11.75 -20.34 3.94
C LEU A 88 10.92 -19.69 5.04
N VAL A 89 11.14 -20.09 6.28
CA VAL A 89 10.58 -19.43 7.46
C VAL A 89 11.71 -18.73 8.17
N THR A 90 11.56 -17.42 8.39
CA THR A 90 12.54 -16.61 9.12
C THR A 90 11.93 -16.06 10.39
N ARG A 91 12.76 -15.85 11.41
CA ARG A 91 12.36 -15.22 12.68
C ARG A 91 13.22 -14.00 12.90
N HIS A 92 12.58 -12.85 12.94
CA HIS A 92 13.24 -11.57 13.17
C HIS A 92 13.54 -11.42 14.65
N PRO A 93 14.82 -11.31 15.07
CA PRO A 93 15.20 -11.14 16.46
C PRO A 93 14.69 -9.81 17.02
N GLN A 94 14.43 -9.81 18.32
CA GLN A 94 14.05 -8.59 19.02
C GLN A 94 15.27 -7.74 19.40
N ASN A 95 14.97 -6.45 19.64
CA ASN A 95 15.92 -5.50 20.21
C ASN A 95 17.23 -5.35 19.43
N ILE A 96 17.19 -5.47 18.10
CA ILE A 96 18.35 -5.16 17.27
C ILE A 96 18.63 -3.65 17.38
N PRO A 97 19.86 -3.24 17.78
CA PRO A 97 20.18 -1.82 17.92
C PRO A 97 19.96 -1.03 16.63
N GLY A 98 19.25 0.09 16.74
CA GLY A 98 18.95 0.97 15.59
C GLY A 98 17.72 0.56 14.77
N GLU A 99 17.04 -0.55 15.10
CA GLU A 99 15.79 -0.97 14.49
C GLU A 99 14.58 -0.64 15.36
N ILE A 100 13.45 -0.43 14.72
CA ILE A 100 12.14 -0.39 15.38
C ILE A 100 11.36 -1.65 15.02
N PRO A 101 10.51 -2.17 15.92
CA PRO A 101 9.66 -3.32 15.61
C PRO A 101 8.60 -2.92 14.58
N CYS A 102 8.88 -3.14 13.30
CA CYS A 102 8.01 -2.77 12.18
C CYS A 102 8.12 -3.80 11.04
N LYS A 103 7.22 -3.66 10.05
CA LYS A 103 7.23 -4.49 8.84
C LYS A 103 8.59 -4.45 8.13
N ALA A 104 9.20 -3.29 8.01
CA ALA A 104 10.49 -3.11 7.31
C ALA A 104 11.64 -3.90 7.93
N SER A 105 11.74 -3.95 9.27
CA SER A 105 12.79 -4.72 9.95
C SER A 105 12.64 -6.21 9.71
N ASN A 106 11.41 -6.74 9.79
CA ASN A 106 11.11 -8.12 9.48
C ASN A 106 11.41 -8.44 7.99
N GLU A 107 10.92 -7.64 7.05
CA GLU A 107 11.18 -7.84 5.61
C GLU A 107 12.67 -7.76 5.27
N THR A 108 13.39 -6.83 5.88
CA THR A 108 14.84 -6.69 5.69
C THR A 108 15.58 -7.94 6.19
N TRP A 109 15.21 -8.44 7.37
CA TRP A 109 15.77 -9.68 7.91
C TRP A 109 15.48 -10.86 7.00
N ALA A 110 14.22 -11.03 6.59
CA ALA A 110 13.78 -12.09 5.69
C ALA A 110 14.50 -12.04 4.33
N ALA A 111 14.64 -10.85 3.75
CA ALA A 111 15.36 -10.66 2.48
C ALA A 111 16.84 -11.02 2.59
N LYS A 112 17.52 -10.60 3.67
CA LYS A 112 18.93 -10.94 3.93
C LYS A 112 19.10 -12.45 4.08
N LYS A 113 18.25 -13.11 4.85
CA LYS A 113 18.28 -14.57 5.03
C LYS A 113 18.01 -15.33 3.75
N ALA A 114 17.00 -14.93 2.97
CA ALA A 114 16.75 -15.53 1.67
C ALA A 114 17.91 -15.36 0.70
N ARG A 115 18.56 -14.19 0.71
CA ARG A 115 19.75 -13.92 -0.08
C ARG A 115 20.90 -14.87 0.31
N GLU A 116 21.21 -14.97 1.61
CA GLU A 116 22.31 -15.80 2.15
C GLU A 116 22.05 -17.29 1.93
N GLU A 117 20.87 -17.79 2.29
CA GLU A 117 20.57 -19.21 2.38
C GLU A 117 20.11 -19.82 1.04
N ILE A 118 19.60 -18.98 0.11
CA ILE A 118 19.05 -19.48 -1.15
C ILE A 118 19.78 -18.84 -2.35
N ILE A 119 19.73 -17.51 -2.51
CA ILE A 119 20.22 -16.86 -3.73
C ILE A 119 21.70 -17.13 -3.93
N LEU A 120 22.55 -16.86 -2.92
CA LEU A 120 23.99 -17.09 -3.01
C LEU A 120 24.34 -18.59 -3.06
N LYS A 121 23.63 -19.41 -2.27
CA LYS A 121 23.88 -20.86 -2.19
C LYS A 121 23.57 -21.59 -3.50
N PHE A 122 22.53 -21.16 -4.22
CA PHE A 122 22.14 -21.73 -5.52
C PHE A 122 22.73 -20.95 -6.70
N HIS A 123 23.64 -20.01 -6.45
CA HIS A 123 24.32 -19.20 -7.48
C HIS A 123 23.33 -18.45 -8.41
N ILE A 124 22.17 -18.03 -7.88
CA ILE A 124 21.20 -17.25 -8.63
C ILE A 124 21.71 -15.80 -8.71
N LYS A 125 21.73 -15.22 -9.91
CA LYS A 125 22.14 -13.81 -10.09
C LYS A 125 21.10 -12.88 -9.50
N GLU A 126 21.51 -11.91 -8.66
CA GLU A 126 20.61 -10.94 -8.02
C GLU A 126 19.78 -10.13 -9.03
N GLU A 127 20.33 -9.88 -10.22
CA GLU A 127 19.66 -9.18 -11.32
C GLU A 127 18.50 -9.99 -11.92
N HIS A 128 18.50 -11.32 -11.70
CA HIS A 128 17.45 -12.23 -12.16
C HIS A 128 16.38 -12.48 -11.07
N VAL A 129 16.44 -11.79 -9.94
CA VAL A 129 15.47 -11.98 -8.84
C VAL A 129 14.61 -10.74 -8.68
N ILE A 130 13.29 -10.93 -8.75
CA ILE A 130 12.29 -9.92 -8.48
C ILE A 130 11.81 -10.12 -7.05
N VAL A 131 12.02 -9.14 -6.20
CA VAL A 131 11.53 -9.14 -4.81
C VAL A 131 10.17 -8.49 -4.77
N SER A 132 9.19 -9.17 -4.20
CA SER A 132 7.84 -8.65 -3.93
C SER A 132 7.62 -8.55 -2.42
N SER A 133 7.38 -7.33 -1.93
CA SER A 133 7.07 -7.04 -0.53
C SER A 133 5.56 -7.07 -0.34
N PHE A 134 5.02 -8.16 0.17
CA PHE A 134 3.58 -8.33 0.36
C PHE A 134 3.16 -8.05 1.80
N ASP A 135 1.92 -7.63 1.99
CA ASP A 135 1.28 -7.72 3.29
C ASP A 135 0.76 -9.15 3.50
N ALA A 136 0.61 -9.56 4.75
CA ALA A 136 0.17 -10.91 5.11
C ALA A 136 -1.18 -11.33 4.48
N ASP A 137 -2.00 -10.37 4.10
CA ASP A 137 -3.32 -10.54 3.49
C ASP A 137 -3.34 -10.31 1.97
N THR A 138 -2.18 -10.15 1.33
CA THR A 138 -2.08 -9.91 -0.12
C THR A 138 -2.36 -11.19 -0.89
N VAL A 139 -3.47 -11.21 -1.62
CA VAL A 139 -3.84 -12.32 -2.52
C VAL A 139 -3.62 -11.86 -3.96
N VAL A 140 -2.76 -12.57 -4.69
CA VAL A 140 -2.48 -12.28 -6.10
C VAL A 140 -3.52 -12.91 -7.01
N PHE A 141 -3.81 -12.25 -8.13
CA PHE A 141 -4.58 -12.83 -9.22
C PHE A 141 -3.69 -13.73 -10.09
N PRO A 142 -4.25 -14.72 -10.81
CA PRO A 142 -3.49 -15.78 -11.45
C PRO A 142 -2.30 -15.30 -12.31
N ALA A 143 -2.47 -14.30 -13.14
CA ALA A 143 -1.43 -13.84 -14.06
C ALA A 143 -0.52 -12.72 -13.49
N TYR A 144 -0.52 -12.50 -12.18
CA TYR A 144 0.24 -11.42 -11.54
C TYR A 144 1.75 -11.52 -11.83
N PHE A 145 2.36 -12.67 -11.56
CA PHE A 145 3.81 -12.83 -11.72
C PHE A 145 4.24 -12.87 -13.19
N SER A 146 3.42 -13.42 -14.07
CA SER A 146 3.69 -13.39 -15.51
C SER A 146 3.60 -11.96 -16.06
N CYS A 147 2.63 -11.15 -15.59
CA CYS A 147 2.52 -9.73 -15.92
C CYS A 147 3.73 -8.95 -15.39
N LEU A 148 4.09 -9.14 -14.13
CA LEU A 148 5.24 -8.48 -13.49
C LEU A 148 6.55 -8.78 -14.20
N THR A 149 6.83 -10.06 -14.49
CA THR A 149 8.05 -10.46 -15.20
C THR A 149 8.07 -9.90 -16.62
N TYR A 150 6.93 -9.90 -17.32
CA TYR A 150 6.82 -9.31 -18.65
C TYR A 150 7.19 -7.82 -18.63
N HIS A 151 6.63 -7.04 -17.70
CA HIS A 151 6.93 -5.62 -17.56
C HIS A 151 8.40 -5.38 -17.19
N MET A 152 8.94 -6.19 -16.27
CA MET A 152 10.36 -6.09 -15.91
C MET A 152 11.28 -6.31 -17.10
N LEU A 153 11.06 -7.36 -17.89
CA LEU A 153 11.89 -7.65 -19.07
C LEU A 153 11.69 -6.66 -20.23
N LYS A 154 10.58 -5.93 -20.25
CA LYS A 154 10.29 -4.86 -21.22
C LYS A 154 10.70 -3.48 -20.75
N SER A 155 10.96 -3.30 -19.46
CA SER A 155 11.42 -2.02 -18.92
C SER A 155 12.76 -1.62 -19.54
N LYS A 156 12.94 -0.32 -19.79
CA LYS A 156 14.21 0.23 -20.35
C LYS A 156 15.38 0.08 -19.37
N ASP A 157 15.09 0.13 -18.08
CA ASP A 157 16.07 0.03 -17.01
C ASP A 157 15.46 -0.75 -15.83
N PRO A 158 15.39 -2.09 -15.96
CA PRO A 158 14.69 -2.94 -15.00
C PRO A 158 15.31 -2.93 -13.61
N LEU A 159 16.62 -2.70 -13.52
CA LEU A 159 17.32 -2.69 -12.24
C LEU A 159 17.05 -1.40 -11.44
N HIS A 160 16.71 -0.29 -12.12
CA HIS A 160 16.37 0.98 -11.49
C HIS A 160 14.87 1.27 -11.54
N THR A 161 14.06 0.21 -11.50
CA THR A 161 12.60 0.33 -11.58
C THR A 161 11.93 -0.54 -10.52
N SER A 162 10.97 0.06 -9.80
CA SER A 162 9.97 -0.68 -9.03
C SER A 162 8.68 -0.81 -9.83
N PHE A 163 7.89 -1.82 -9.50
CA PHE A 163 6.61 -2.11 -10.16
C PHE A 163 5.51 -2.07 -9.12
N GLN A 164 4.45 -1.28 -9.38
CA GLN A 164 3.36 -1.09 -8.45
C GLN A 164 2.06 -1.67 -9.00
N PRO A 165 1.46 -2.71 -8.37
CA PRO A 165 0.13 -3.18 -8.70
C PRO A 165 -0.97 -2.25 -8.16
N ILE A 166 -2.23 -2.51 -8.56
CA ILE A 166 -3.40 -1.82 -8.00
C ILE A 166 -3.90 -2.61 -6.79
N PRO A 167 -3.83 -2.09 -5.56
CA PRO A 167 -4.40 -2.76 -4.40
C PRO A 167 -5.93 -2.63 -4.40
N LEU A 168 -6.63 -3.76 -4.41
CA LEU A 168 -8.06 -3.88 -4.23
C LEU A 168 -8.33 -4.37 -2.81
N PHE A 169 -8.93 -3.56 -1.96
CA PHE A 169 -9.23 -3.97 -0.58
C PHE A 169 -10.55 -4.75 -0.52
N PHE A 170 -10.59 -5.94 -1.16
CA PHE A 170 -11.83 -6.66 -1.47
C PHE A 170 -11.96 -8.04 -0.84
N ASN A 171 -10.91 -8.60 -0.21
CA ASN A 171 -10.97 -9.97 0.33
C ASN A 171 -12.16 -10.20 1.29
N ASN A 172 -12.43 -9.23 2.17
CA ASN A 172 -13.50 -9.28 3.18
C ASN A 172 -14.53 -8.13 3.03
N ILE A 173 -14.60 -7.47 1.88
CA ILE A 173 -15.36 -6.23 1.68
C ILE A 173 -16.85 -6.36 1.99
N TRP A 174 -17.45 -7.52 1.72
CA TRP A 174 -18.87 -7.79 2.01
C TRP A 174 -19.18 -7.90 3.51
N GLN A 175 -18.18 -8.18 4.34
CA GLN A 175 -18.27 -8.23 5.79
C GLN A 175 -17.98 -6.85 6.42
N ALA A 176 -17.33 -5.95 5.66
CA ALA A 176 -16.88 -4.67 6.15
C ALA A 176 -18.07 -3.71 6.40
N PRO A 177 -18.04 -2.91 7.50
CA PRO A 177 -19.02 -1.85 7.71
C PRO A 177 -18.88 -0.74 6.67
N ALA A 178 -19.94 0.03 6.46
CA ALA A 178 -20.05 1.08 5.45
C ALA A 178 -18.83 2.02 5.41
N ILE A 179 -18.38 2.47 6.58
CA ILE A 179 -17.24 3.37 6.68
C ILE A 179 -15.93 2.71 6.15
N SER A 180 -15.70 1.45 6.46
CA SER A 180 -14.54 0.70 5.98
C SER A 180 -14.61 0.48 4.46
N GLN A 181 -15.80 0.24 3.91
CA GLN A 181 -16.03 0.14 2.48
C GLN A 181 -15.66 1.45 1.76
N ILE A 182 -16.06 2.61 2.29
CA ILE A 182 -15.69 3.92 1.74
C ILE A 182 -14.16 4.06 1.67
N PHE A 183 -13.45 3.73 2.76
CA PHE A 183 -11.97 3.80 2.79
C PHE A 183 -11.32 2.85 1.80
N SER A 184 -11.82 1.63 1.72
CA SER A 184 -11.33 0.61 0.79
C SER A 184 -11.43 1.07 -0.67
N PHE A 185 -12.59 1.62 -1.04
CA PHE A 185 -12.79 2.15 -2.39
C PHE A 185 -11.98 3.42 -2.64
N SER A 186 -11.95 4.35 -1.69
CA SER A 186 -11.19 5.58 -1.83
C SER A 186 -9.69 5.28 -2.03
N SER A 187 -9.14 4.35 -1.27
CA SER A 187 -7.75 3.91 -1.40
C SER A 187 -7.48 3.21 -2.74
N THR A 188 -8.36 2.29 -3.15
CA THR A 188 -8.28 1.62 -4.45
C THR A 188 -8.37 2.63 -5.61
N PHE A 189 -9.31 3.56 -5.52
CA PHE A 189 -9.50 4.61 -6.53
C PHE A 189 -8.27 5.51 -6.63
N TRP A 190 -7.74 5.98 -5.50
CA TRP A 190 -6.54 6.79 -5.46
C TRP A 190 -5.34 6.09 -6.11
N GLN A 191 -5.10 4.83 -5.77
CA GLN A 191 -4.02 4.05 -6.37
C GLN A 191 -4.24 3.80 -7.87
N THR A 192 -5.49 3.59 -8.29
CA THR A 192 -5.83 3.44 -9.72
C THR A 192 -5.56 4.73 -10.49
N MET A 193 -5.88 5.89 -9.92
CA MET A 193 -5.60 7.20 -10.53
C MET A 193 -4.09 7.45 -10.65
N ASN A 194 -3.31 7.06 -9.64
CA ASN A 194 -1.85 7.18 -9.66
C ASN A 194 -1.21 6.31 -10.75
N GLN A 195 -1.80 5.16 -11.12
CA GLN A 195 -1.32 4.36 -12.25
C GLN A 195 -1.36 5.13 -13.59
N GLY A 196 -2.23 6.13 -13.71
CA GLY A 196 -2.29 7.01 -14.89
C GLY A 196 -1.24 8.12 -14.90
N ARG A 197 -0.44 8.24 -13.84
CA ARG A 197 0.58 9.28 -13.67
C ARG A 197 1.91 8.66 -13.21
N PRO A 198 2.57 7.88 -14.07
CA PRO A 198 3.78 7.15 -13.69
C PRO A 198 4.93 8.07 -13.24
N GLU A 199 4.96 9.32 -13.68
CA GLU A 199 5.95 10.32 -13.24
C GLU A 199 5.81 10.72 -11.77
N LYS A 200 4.63 10.49 -11.17
CA LYS A 200 4.28 10.79 -9.78
C LYS A 200 4.15 9.54 -8.91
N LEU A 201 4.24 8.37 -9.53
CA LEU A 201 4.03 7.12 -8.83
C LEU A 201 5.22 6.82 -7.92
N ILE A 202 4.94 6.60 -6.65
CA ILE A 202 5.89 6.08 -5.66
C ILE A 202 5.45 4.68 -5.23
N THR A 203 6.35 3.93 -4.63
CA THR A 203 6.03 2.60 -4.11
C THR A 203 5.04 2.66 -2.95
N PHE A 204 4.12 1.73 -2.95
CA PHE A 204 3.10 1.47 -1.94
C PHE A 204 3.11 -0.02 -1.61
N SER A 205 2.25 -0.48 -0.70
CA SER A 205 2.13 -1.91 -0.36
C SER A 205 2.07 -2.82 -1.60
N SER A 206 2.63 -4.00 -1.50
CA SER A 206 2.68 -5.04 -2.53
C SER A 206 3.49 -4.66 -3.79
N HIS A 207 4.40 -3.68 -3.67
CA HIS A 207 5.33 -3.35 -4.75
C HIS A 207 6.37 -4.45 -4.97
N SER A 208 6.96 -4.43 -6.15
CA SER A 208 8.05 -5.34 -6.51
C SER A 208 9.23 -4.57 -7.10
N MET A 209 10.45 -5.07 -6.90
CA MET A 209 11.69 -4.46 -7.38
C MET A 209 12.78 -5.50 -7.63
N SER A 210 13.87 -5.12 -8.29
CA SER A 210 15.03 -6.00 -8.41
C SER A 210 15.70 -6.24 -7.05
N LEU A 211 16.12 -7.50 -6.78
CA LEU A 211 16.94 -7.81 -5.61
C LEU A 211 18.26 -7.03 -5.66
N LYS A 212 18.86 -6.85 -6.84
CA LYS A 212 20.07 -6.05 -7.01
C LYS A 212 19.89 -4.64 -6.50
N ALA A 213 18.78 -3.96 -6.85
CA ALA A 213 18.49 -2.62 -6.34
C ALA A 213 18.29 -2.60 -4.81
N LEU A 214 17.60 -3.59 -4.27
CA LEU A 214 17.38 -3.72 -2.82
C LEU A 214 18.70 -3.89 -2.07
N VAL A 215 19.63 -4.69 -2.60
CA VAL A 215 20.99 -4.88 -2.04
C VAL A 215 21.81 -3.61 -2.16
N ASP A 216 21.78 -2.92 -3.31
CA ASP A 216 22.57 -1.70 -3.56
C ASP A 216 22.23 -0.54 -2.63
N VAL A 217 20.97 -0.47 -2.14
CA VAL A 217 20.53 0.52 -1.15
C VAL A 217 20.72 0.06 0.29
N GLY A 218 21.22 -1.15 0.53
CA GLY A 218 21.43 -1.72 1.86
C GLY A 218 20.14 -2.27 2.49
N PHE A 219 19.18 -2.71 1.68
CA PHE A 219 17.83 -3.14 2.05
C PHE A 219 16.92 -1.99 2.51
N LYS A 220 15.70 -2.31 2.95
CA LYS A 220 14.78 -1.30 3.50
C LYS A 220 15.33 -0.73 4.80
N GLN A 221 15.09 0.55 5.06
CA GLN A 221 15.38 1.16 6.35
C GLN A 221 14.51 0.55 7.46
N THR A 222 15.15 0.15 8.55
CA THR A 222 14.52 -0.58 9.65
C THR A 222 14.05 0.32 10.80
N ASN A 223 14.23 1.63 10.66
CA ASN A 223 13.88 2.64 11.68
C ASN A 223 12.80 3.62 11.21
N VAL A 224 11.94 3.20 10.28
CA VAL A 224 10.87 4.03 9.72
C VAL A 224 9.54 3.29 9.76
N VAL A 225 8.44 4.06 9.85
CA VAL A 225 7.07 3.52 9.89
C VAL A 225 6.48 3.37 8.48
N SER A 226 6.91 4.22 7.54
CA SER A 226 6.45 4.29 6.15
C SER A 226 7.46 3.67 5.18
N ASP A 227 7.76 2.40 5.37
CA ASP A 227 8.80 1.68 4.64
C ASP A 227 8.52 1.54 3.14
N ASP A 228 7.26 1.32 2.78
CA ASP A 228 6.85 1.12 1.40
C ASP A 228 7.10 2.36 0.51
N SER A 229 6.96 3.58 1.05
CA SER A 229 7.33 4.82 0.34
C SER A 229 8.82 5.14 0.49
N ARG A 230 9.39 4.87 1.66
CA ARG A 230 10.81 5.16 1.96
C ARG A 230 11.76 4.45 1.01
N ILE A 231 11.49 3.21 0.61
CA ILE A 231 12.37 2.46 -0.28
C ILE A 231 12.51 3.13 -1.66
N PHE A 232 11.47 3.77 -2.18
CA PHE A 232 11.56 4.57 -3.40
C PHE A 232 12.57 5.72 -3.25
N TRP A 233 12.51 6.45 -2.14
CA TRP A 233 13.43 7.57 -1.87
C TRP A 233 14.87 7.10 -1.65
N GLN A 234 15.08 5.95 -1.00
CA GLN A 234 16.40 5.35 -0.86
C GLN A 234 17.00 5.06 -2.25
N CYS A 235 16.25 4.39 -3.12
CA CYS A 235 16.69 4.07 -4.48
C CYS A 235 16.91 5.34 -5.32
N LEU A 236 16.00 6.31 -5.28
CA LEU A 236 16.12 7.55 -6.02
C LEU A 236 17.41 8.32 -5.66
N LEU A 237 17.73 8.40 -4.37
CA LEU A 237 18.95 9.04 -3.88
C LEU A 237 20.21 8.23 -4.23
N ARG A 238 20.15 6.90 -4.12
CA ARG A 238 21.26 6.01 -4.41
C ARG A 238 21.68 6.05 -5.89
N TYR A 239 20.70 6.14 -6.77
CA TYR A 239 20.91 6.14 -8.22
C TYR A 239 20.89 7.55 -8.84
N ASP A 240 21.22 8.58 -8.05
CA ASP A 240 21.37 9.97 -8.52
C ASP A 240 20.13 10.49 -9.29
N GLY A 241 18.95 10.06 -8.85
CA GLY A 241 17.68 10.44 -9.47
C GLY A 241 17.26 9.50 -10.61
N ASN A 242 18.06 8.51 -11.01
CA ASN A 242 17.70 7.54 -12.04
C ASN A 242 16.97 6.34 -11.43
N TYR A 243 15.81 6.58 -10.82
CA TYR A 243 14.90 5.55 -10.31
C TYR A 243 13.47 5.95 -10.59
N ARG A 244 12.61 4.96 -10.88
CA ARG A 244 11.20 5.19 -11.19
C ARG A 244 10.33 4.04 -10.70
N VAL A 245 9.02 4.30 -10.69
CA VAL A 245 8.01 3.27 -10.48
C VAL A 245 7.18 3.12 -11.75
N GLU A 246 7.07 1.91 -12.25
CA GLU A 246 6.21 1.58 -13.39
C GLU A 246 4.88 0.99 -12.90
N PRO A 247 3.74 1.47 -13.43
CA PRO A 247 2.44 0.92 -13.11
C PRO A 247 2.26 -0.44 -13.79
N LEU A 248 1.78 -1.43 -13.04
CA LEU A 248 1.44 -2.74 -13.63
C LEU A 248 0.06 -2.75 -14.28
N HIS A 249 -0.84 -1.83 -13.89
CA HIS A 249 -2.26 -1.85 -14.26
C HIS A 249 -2.96 -3.19 -13.96
N TYR A 250 -2.32 -4.05 -13.19
CA TYR A 250 -2.79 -5.36 -12.78
C TYR A 250 -3.02 -5.37 -11.26
N PRO A 251 -4.12 -5.99 -10.77
CA PRO A 251 -4.46 -5.89 -9.36
C PRO A 251 -3.80 -6.95 -8.47
N VAL A 252 -3.78 -6.64 -7.18
CA VAL A 252 -3.70 -7.58 -6.06
C VAL A 252 -4.88 -7.33 -5.13
N SER A 253 -5.33 -8.33 -4.39
CA SER A 253 -6.44 -8.19 -3.44
C SER A 253 -5.94 -8.20 -2.00
N MET A 254 -6.51 -7.36 -1.15
CA MET A 254 -6.13 -7.18 0.25
C MET A 254 -7.38 -7.06 1.13
N ASP A 255 -7.22 -7.11 2.45
CA ASP A 255 -8.33 -6.96 3.37
C ASP A 255 -8.73 -5.50 3.57
N ALA A 256 -10.04 -5.24 3.54
CA ALA A 256 -10.61 -4.04 4.13
C ALA A 256 -10.40 -4.06 5.65
N ASN A 257 -10.19 -2.89 6.25
CA ASN A 257 -9.98 -2.76 7.69
C ASN A 257 -11.30 -2.99 8.44
N VAL A 258 -11.37 -4.04 9.24
CA VAL A 258 -12.55 -4.43 10.02
C VAL A 258 -12.12 -4.73 11.45
N GLY A 259 -12.84 -4.19 12.44
CA GLY A 259 -12.74 -4.55 13.86
C GLY A 259 -13.88 -5.44 14.30
N THR A 260 -13.86 -5.88 15.54
CA THR A 260 -14.94 -6.68 16.16
C THR A 260 -16.21 -5.87 16.43
N SER A 261 -16.08 -4.54 16.52
CA SER A 261 -17.17 -3.59 16.68
C SER A 261 -17.03 -2.38 15.74
N PHE A 262 -18.09 -1.60 15.60
CA PHE A 262 -18.07 -0.37 14.79
C PHE A 262 -17.07 0.65 15.33
N LEU A 263 -17.04 0.90 16.64
CA LEU A 263 -16.10 1.85 17.26
C LEU A 263 -14.65 1.38 17.15
N GLU A 264 -14.41 0.10 17.28
CA GLU A 264 -13.10 -0.49 17.05
C GLU A 264 -12.65 -0.32 15.60
N THR A 265 -13.56 -0.54 14.64
CA THR A 265 -13.28 -0.28 13.22
C THR A 265 -12.88 1.17 12.97
N LEU A 266 -13.61 2.14 13.56
CA LEU A 266 -13.25 3.57 13.46
C LEU A 266 -11.85 3.84 14.04
N SER A 267 -11.56 3.28 15.21
CA SER A 267 -10.24 3.41 15.86
C SER A 267 -9.12 2.80 14.99
N HIS A 268 -9.37 1.65 14.38
CA HIS A 268 -8.42 0.98 13.50
C HIS A 268 -8.17 1.80 12.23
N ILE A 269 -9.22 2.34 11.60
CA ILE A 269 -9.09 3.21 10.43
C ILE A 269 -8.30 4.47 10.80
N TYR A 270 -8.61 5.13 11.93
CA TYR A 270 -7.90 6.32 12.38
C TYR A 270 -6.39 6.05 12.57
N LYS A 271 -6.04 4.98 13.28
CA LYS A 271 -4.66 4.58 13.51
C LYS A 271 -3.92 4.21 12.22
N GLN A 272 -4.59 3.51 11.31
CA GLN A 272 -4.03 3.15 10.00
C GLN A 272 -3.77 4.40 9.15
N GLN A 273 -4.75 5.32 9.06
CA GLN A 273 -4.61 6.56 8.30
C GLN A 273 -3.51 7.45 8.89
N ARG A 274 -3.41 7.55 10.22
CA ARG A 274 -2.33 8.26 10.90
C ARG A 274 -0.96 7.65 10.59
N ARG A 275 -0.86 6.31 10.58
CA ARG A 275 0.37 5.60 10.22
C ARG A 275 0.77 5.88 8.77
N TRP A 276 -0.15 5.84 7.84
CA TRP A 276 0.12 6.16 6.43
C TRP A 276 0.55 7.62 6.27
N ALA A 277 -0.17 8.55 6.91
CA ALA A 277 0.16 9.97 6.87
C ALA A 277 1.51 10.31 7.53
N TYR A 278 2.02 9.45 8.42
CA TYR A 278 3.35 9.61 9.00
C TYR A 278 4.47 9.41 7.96
N GLY A 279 4.13 9.01 6.72
CA GLY A 279 4.99 9.14 5.55
C GLY A 279 5.50 10.55 5.29
N VAL A 280 4.91 11.57 5.92
CA VAL A 280 5.44 12.93 5.97
C VAL A 280 6.91 12.97 6.46
N ALA A 281 7.37 11.98 7.22
CA ALA A 281 8.76 11.79 7.61
C ALA A 281 9.71 11.55 6.43
N ASP A 282 9.19 11.27 5.23
CA ASP A 282 9.99 11.20 4.02
C ASP A 282 10.43 12.58 3.53
N ILE A 283 9.68 13.66 3.87
CA ILE A 283 10.03 15.04 3.48
C ILE A 283 11.43 15.44 3.97
N PRO A 284 11.75 15.44 5.28
CA PRO A 284 13.09 15.77 5.73
C PRO A 284 14.15 14.81 5.18
N TYR A 285 13.83 13.52 5.02
CA TYR A 285 14.76 12.54 4.48
C TYR A 285 15.22 12.89 3.05
N PHE A 286 14.28 13.12 2.13
CA PHE A 286 14.67 13.41 0.75
C PHE A 286 15.23 14.82 0.59
N LEU A 287 14.74 15.82 1.36
CA LEU A 287 15.31 17.19 1.31
C LEU A 287 16.79 17.17 1.70
N PHE A 288 17.15 16.49 2.78
CA PHE A 288 18.55 16.28 3.17
C PHE A 288 19.34 15.55 2.09
N GLY A 289 18.76 14.50 1.51
CA GLY A 289 19.35 13.76 0.40
C GLY A 289 19.58 14.65 -0.82
N PHE A 290 18.61 15.50 -1.17
CA PHE A 290 18.70 16.43 -2.30
C PHE A 290 19.75 17.53 -2.10
N ILE A 291 19.92 18.01 -0.89
CA ILE A 291 20.98 18.98 -0.55
C ILE A 291 22.37 18.34 -0.76
N LYS A 292 22.55 17.12 -0.28
CA LYS A 292 23.81 16.39 -0.37
C LYS A 292 24.12 15.89 -1.79
N ASN A 293 23.12 15.42 -2.52
CA ASN A 293 23.29 14.88 -3.86
C ASN A 293 23.30 16.01 -4.91
N LYS A 294 24.48 16.30 -5.49
CA LYS A 294 24.63 17.34 -6.49
C LYS A 294 24.36 16.87 -7.93
N LYS A 295 24.20 15.58 -8.16
CA LYS A 295 24.00 14.98 -9.51
C LYS A 295 22.54 15.02 -9.95
N ILE A 296 21.59 14.98 -9.01
CA ILE A 296 20.17 15.08 -9.34
C ILE A 296 19.86 16.49 -9.86
N PRO A 297 19.24 16.64 -11.06
CA PRO A 297 18.89 17.94 -11.63
C PRO A 297 17.96 18.74 -10.69
N PHE A 298 18.20 20.04 -10.60
CA PHE A 298 17.42 20.91 -9.69
C PHE A 298 15.93 20.91 -10.02
N SER A 299 15.56 20.91 -11.31
CA SER A 299 14.17 20.83 -11.75
C SER A 299 13.46 19.57 -11.21
N LYS A 300 14.16 18.43 -11.23
CA LYS A 300 13.61 17.17 -10.68
C LYS A 300 13.45 17.24 -9.16
N LYS A 301 14.43 17.81 -8.46
CA LYS A 301 14.35 18.03 -7.01
C LYS A 301 13.15 18.92 -6.65
N LEU A 302 12.97 20.01 -7.40
CA LEU A 302 11.87 20.94 -7.17
C LEU A 302 10.51 20.29 -7.43
N SER A 303 10.37 19.60 -8.56
CA SER A 303 9.11 18.90 -8.92
C SER A 303 8.71 17.86 -7.89
N LEU A 304 9.63 16.93 -7.58
CA LEU A 304 9.35 15.87 -6.61
C LEU A 304 9.15 16.40 -5.18
N GLY A 305 9.95 17.41 -4.80
CA GLY A 305 9.84 18.06 -3.51
C GLY A 305 8.50 18.78 -3.33
N PHE A 306 8.12 19.59 -4.32
CA PHE A 306 6.85 20.28 -4.31
C PHE A 306 5.67 19.31 -4.21
N GLU A 307 5.70 18.26 -5.01
CA GLU A 307 4.63 17.28 -5.06
C GLU A 307 4.44 16.52 -3.73
N LEU A 308 5.53 16.11 -3.09
CA LEU A 308 5.45 15.43 -1.81
C LEU A 308 4.97 16.37 -0.70
N ILE A 309 5.48 17.60 -0.64
CA ILE A 309 5.07 18.60 0.35
C ILE A 309 3.60 18.98 0.15
N GLU A 310 3.21 19.30 -1.09
CA GLU A 310 1.83 19.66 -1.43
C GLU A 310 0.87 18.51 -1.13
N GLY A 311 1.22 17.26 -1.49
CA GLY A 311 0.38 16.11 -1.21
C GLY A 311 0.11 15.89 0.28
N HIS A 312 1.14 15.97 1.12
CA HIS A 312 0.97 15.86 2.57
C HIS A 312 0.23 17.03 3.18
N TRP A 313 0.51 18.26 2.72
CA TRP A 313 -0.19 19.45 3.18
C TRP A 313 -1.68 19.40 2.82
N THR A 314 -1.99 19.08 1.57
CA THR A 314 -3.37 18.96 1.08
C THR A 314 -4.12 17.86 1.82
N TRP A 315 -3.48 16.71 2.06
CA TRP A 315 -4.08 15.62 2.83
C TRP A 315 -4.55 16.06 4.22
N ALA A 316 -3.73 16.84 4.94
CA ALA A 316 -4.06 17.30 6.28
C ALA A 316 -5.04 18.49 6.32
N THR A 317 -5.11 19.31 5.26
CA THR A 317 -5.79 20.61 5.33
C THR A 317 -7.01 20.76 4.43
N ALA A 318 -7.02 20.16 3.22
CA ALA A 318 -8.08 20.41 2.25
C ALA A 318 -9.50 20.09 2.76
N PRO A 319 -9.75 18.95 3.46
CA PRO A 319 -11.08 18.68 4.00
C PRO A 319 -11.51 19.71 5.06
N PHE A 320 -10.59 20.19 5.90
CA PHE A 320 -10.91 21.26 6.86
C PHE A 320 -11.25 22.57 6.16
N ILE A 321 -10.48 22.94 5.13
CA ILE A 321 -10.72 24.16 4.35
C ILE A 321 -12.11 24.11 3.71
N LEU A 322 -12.47 22.98 3.10
CA LEU A 322 -13.72 22.84 2.35
C LEU A 322 -14.94 22.68 3.27
N PHE A 323 -14.86 21.83 4.29
CA PHE A 323 -16.05 21.44 5.07
C PHE A 323 -16.19 22.23 6.38
N VAL A 324 -15.13 22.85 6.88
CA VAL A 324 -15.14 23.59 8.14
C VAL A 324 -14.86 25.07 7.91
N PHE A 325 -13.69 25.42 7.41
CA PHE A 325 -13.27 26.83 7.29
C PHE A 325 -14.01 27.58 6.19
N GLY A 326 -14.64 26.91 5.23
CA GLY A 326 -15.53 27.56 4.26
C GLY A 326 -16.77 28.22 4.90
N TRP A 327 -17.18 27.76 6.10
CA TRP A 327 -18.39 28.23 6.80
C TRP A 327 -18.11 28.86 8.16
N LEU A 328 -17.07 28.40 8.85
CA LEU A 328 -16.75 28.81 10.21
C LEU A 328 -16.59 30.33 10.38
N PRO A 329 -15.88 31.06 9.47
CA PRO A 329 -15.77 32.51 9.60
C PRO A 329 -17.11 33.24 9.52
N VAL A 330 -18.06 32.72 8.74
CA VAL A 330 -19.41 33.30 8.64
C VAL A 330 -20.21 33.10 9.92
N LEU A 331 -20.02 31.96 10.59
CA LEU A 331 -20.72 31.63 11.83
C LEU A 331 -20.15 32.36 13.05
N LEU A 332 -18.83 32.59 13.08
CA LEU A 332 -18.12 33.13 14.26
C LEU A 332 -17.66 34.58 14.10
N GLY A 333 -17.68 35.14 12.88
CA GLY A 333 -17.05 36.44 12.58
C GLY A 333 -17.78 37.69 13.08
N GLY A 334 -18.99 37.53 13.61
CA GLY A 334 -19.77 38.65 14.17
C GLY A 334 -20.23 39.67 13.13
N GLU A 335 -20.78 40.81 13.61
CA GLU A 335 -21.38 41.85 12.76
C GLU A 335 -20.37 42.50 11.82
N HIS A 336 -19.17 42.80 12.30
CA HIS A 336 -18.13 43.43 11.48
C HIS A 336 -17.71 42.54 10.30
N PHE A 337 -17.58 41.24 10.51
CA PHE A 337 -17.27 40.28 9.44
C PHE A 337 -18.43 40.12 8.46
N SER A 338 -19.68 40.06 8.97
CA SER A 338 -20.86 39.89 8.14
C SER A 338 -21.10 41.01 7.13
N GLN A 339 -20.53 42.19 7.37
CA GLN A 339 -20.58 43.35 6.44
C GLN A 339 -19.49 43.31 5.35
N THR A 340 -18.58 42.36 5.40
CA THR A 340 -17.48 42.29 4.42
C THR A 340 -17.90 41.55 3.16
N LEU A 341 -17.27 41.87 2.01
CA LEU A 341 -17.46 41.13 0.76
C LEU A 341 -17.07 39.65 0.92
N LEU A 342 -16.09 39.35 1.77
CA LEU A 342 -15.63 38.01 2.03
C LEU A 342 -16.71 37.16 2.68
N SER A 343 -17.48 37.70 3.63
CA SER A 343 -18.56 36.97 4.29
C SER A 343 -19.66 36.50 3.31
N HIS A 344 -19.94 37.28 2.28
CA HIS A 344 -20.88 36.95 1.22
C HIS A 344 -20.28 36.00 0.17
N THR A 345 -19.04 36.21 -0.21
CA THR A 345 -18.41 35.48 -1.29
C THR A 345 -17.95 34.08 -0.88
N LEU A 346 -17.45 33.93 0.36
CA LEU A 346 -16.89 32.68 0.86
C LEU A 346 -17.88 31.51 0.82
N PRO A 347 -19.14 31.62 1.32
CA PRO A 347 -20.13 30.55 1.22
C PRO A 347 -20.50 30.21 -0.21
N ILE A 348 -20.58 31.21 -1.09
CA ILE A 348 -20.93 31.02 -2.50
C ILE A 348 -19.83 30.22 -3.21
N VAL A 349 -18.58 30.58 -3.03
CA VAL A 349 -17.43 29.87 -3.64
C VAL A 349 -17.36 28.46 -3.07
N THR A 350 -17.43 28.30 -1.75
CA THR A 350 -17.42 26.99 -1.08
C THR A 350 -18.55 26.10 -1.60
N SER A 351 -19.78 26.62 -1.68
CA SER A 351 -20.93 25.89 -2.19
C SER A 351 -20.74 25.43 -3.65
N ARG A 352 -20.19 26.29 -4.51
CA ARG A 352 -19.90 25.92 -5.92
C ARG A 352 -18.84 24.81 -6.00
N VAL A 353 -17.78 24.92 -5.22
CA VAL A 353 -16.73 23.89 -5.15
C VAL A 353 -17.31 22.57 -4.66
N LEU A 354 -18.13 22.59 -3.59
CA LEU A 354 -18.79 21.39 -3.08
C LEU A 354 -19.79 20.77 -4.08
N THR A 355 -20.53 21.62 -4.82
CA THR A 355 -21.43 21.15 -5.87
C THR A 355 -20.66 20.41 -6.99
N LEU A 356 -19.52 20.97 -7.41
CA LEU A 356 -18.65 20.31 -8.38
C LEU A 356 -18.07 18.99 -7.83
N ALA A 357 -17.66 19.00 -6.55
CA ALA A 357 -17.17 17.80 -5.87
C ALA A 357 -18.25 16.68 -5.76
N MET A 358 -19.53 17.06 -5.64
CA MET A 358 -20.66 16.11 -5.66
C MET A 358 -20.74 15.28 -6.96
N VAL A 359 -20.43 15.89 -8.11
CA VAL A 359 -20.35 15.16 -9.38
C VAL A 359 -19.27 14.08 -9.30
N GLY A 360 -18.10 14.42 -8.75
CA GLY A 360 -17.02 13.46 -8.49
C GLY A 360 -17.45 12.35 -7.53
N LEU A 361 -18.19 12.67 -6.49
CA LEU A 361 -18.70 11.71 -5.51
C LEU A 361 -19.66 10.69 -6.18
N ILE A 362 -20.63 11.17 -6.95
CA ILE A 362 -21.58 10.32 -7.67
C ILE A 362 -20.84 9.41 -8.68
N THR A 363 -19.91 9.98 -9.43
CA THR A 363 -19.10 9.23 -10.37
C THR A 363 -18.27 8.14 -9.64
N SER A 364 -17.66 8.48 -8.52
CA SER A 364 -16.92 7.52 -7.68
C SER A 364 -17.81 6.41 -7.15
N ALA A 365 -19.03 6.73 -6.71
CA ALA A 365 -20.01 5.73 -6.27
C ALA A 365 -20.38 4.75 -7.41
N ILE A 366 -20.62 5.25 -8.62
CA ILE A 366 -20.94 4.42 -9.79
C ILE A 366 -19.75 3.52 -10.15
N ILE A 367 -18.54 4.08 -10.23
CA ILE A 367 -17.31 3.31 -10.53
C ILE A 367 -17.09 2.24 -9.46
N SER A 368 -17.28 2.58 -8.19
CA SER A 368 -17.14 1.64 -7.07
C SER A 368 -18.08 0.46 -7.19
N LEU A 369 -19.35 0.70 -7.55
CA LEU A 369 -20.33 -0.37 -7.80
C LEU A 369 -19.90 -1.30 -8.93
N GLN A 370 -19.24 -0.75 -9.97
CA GLN A 370 -18.74 -1.56 -11.08
C GLN A 370 -17.49 -2.37 -10.74
N LEU A 371 -16.67 -1.89 -9.81
CA LEU A 371 -15.45 -2.57 -9.36
C LEU A 371 -15.71 -3.62 -8.29
N PHE A 372 -16.89 -3.62 -7.68
CA PHE A 372 -17.23 -4.56 -6.61
C PHE A 372 -17.09 -6.01 -7.07
N PRO A 373 -16.53 -6.89 -6.22
CA PRO A 373 -16.53 -8.31 -6.51
C PRO A 373 -17.97 -8.85 -6.57
N PRO A 374 -18.23 -9.92 -7.33
CA PRO A 374 -19.54 -10.52 -7.41
C PRO A 374 -20.16 -10.76 -6.03
N ARG A 375 -21.42 -10.35 -5.87
CA ARG A 375 -22.12 -10.50 -4.60
C ARG A 375 -22.39 -11.97 -4.33
N LYS A 376 -21.96 -12.47 -3.18
CA LYS A 376 -22.35 -13.81 -2.70
C LYS A 376 -23.87 -13.84 -2.45
N PRO A 377 -24.56 -14.97 -2.73
CA PRO A 377 -26.02 -15.10 -2.56
C PRO A 377 -26.53 -14.76 -1.17
N GLU A 378 -25.72 -15.01 -0.14
CA GLU A 378 -26.01 -14.75 1.27
C GLU A 378 -26.30 -13.28 1.58
N TYR A 379 -25.81 -12.35 0.72
CA TYR A 379 -26.03 -10.93 0.92
C TYR A 379 -27.24 -10.44 0.10
N GLY A 380 -28.28 -9.94 0.76
CA GLY A 380 -29.48 -9.41 0.12
C GLY A 380 -29.22 -8.23 -0.84
N LYS A 381 -30.11 -8.01 -1.80
CA LYS A 381 -30.00 -6.90 -2.78
C LYS A 381 -29.93 -5.52 -2.12
N TRP A 382 -30.53 -5.36 -0.92
CA TRP A 382 -30.48 -4.14 -0.14
C TRP A 382 -29.07 -3.66 0.23
N LYS A 383 -28.10 -4.57 0.31
CA LYS A 383 -26.71 -4.16 0.55
C LYS A 383 -26.14 -3.28 -0.56
N LEU A 384 -26.58 -3.43 -1.80
CA LEU A 384 -26.16 -2.54 -2.89
C LEU A 384 -26.74 -1.13 -2.74
N VAL A 385 -27.99 -1.02 -2.26
CA VAL A 385 -28.61 0.29 -1.99
C VAL A 385 -27.90 0.97 -0.82
N LEU A 386 -27.66 0.24 0.27
CA LEU A 386 -26.90 0.74 1.42
C LEU A 386 -25.48 1.16 1.00
N PHE A 387 -24.88 0.39 0.10
CA PHE A 387 -23.57 0.72 -0.45
C PHE A 387 -23.57 2.04 -1.24
N ALA A 388 -24.61 2.34 -2.00
CA ALA A 388 -24.73 3.63 -2.67
C ALA A 388 -24.97 4.76 -1.68
N LEU A 389 -25.85 4.54 -0.68
CA LEU A 389 -26.19 5.55 0.34
C LEU A 389 -25.03 5.86 1.29
N GLN A 390 -24.14 4.92 1.55
CA GLN A 390 -23.00 5.17 2.46
C GLN A 390 -22.08 6.31 1.99
N TRP A 391 -22.08 6.66 0.72
CA TRP A 391 -21.27 7.77 0.19
C TRP A 391 -21.66 9.12 0.78
N PHE A 392 -22.87 9.26 1.37
CA PHE A 392 -23.22 10.44 2.17
C PHE A 392 -22.36 10.60 3.42
N LEU A 393 -21.72 9.53 3.90
CA LEU A 393 -20.76 9.60 5.02
C LEU A 393 -19.38 10.08 4.58
N PHE A 394 -19.12 10.23 3.28
CA PHE A 394 -17.81 10.58 2.75
C PHE A 394 -17.26 11.91 3.29
N PRO A 395 -18.02 13.02 3.38
CA PRO A 395 -17.53 14.26 3.98
C PRO A 395 -17.07 14.08 5.44
N PHE A 396 -17.85 13.34 6.24
CA PHE A 396 -17.46 13.00 7.61
C PHE A 396 -16.18 12.16 7.64
N ALA A 397 -16.10 11.13 6.80
CA ALA A 397 -14.93 10.26 6.70
C ALA A 397 -13.67 11.03 6.32
N THR A 398 -13.76 11.96 5.37
CA THR A 398 -12.59 12.75 4.92
C THR A 398 -12.09 13.71 5.98
N VAL A 399 -12.96 14.33 6.77
CA VAL A 399 -12.55 15.24 7.85
C VAL A 399 -11.97 14.45 9.03
N PHE A 400 -12.76 13.53 9.59
CA PHE A 400 -12.43 12.91 10.89
C PHE A 400 -11.50 11.69 10.78
N LEU A 401 -11.54 10.97 9.67
CA LEU A 401 -10.79 9.72 9.51
C LEU A 401 -9.70 9.81 8.42
N THR A 402 -9.54 10.97 7.77
CA THR A 402 -8.46 11.20 6.79
C THR A 402 -7.63 12.40 7.16
N ALA A 403 -8.22 13.60 7.20
CA ALA A 403 -7.48 14.84 7.47
C ALA A 403 -7.01 14.95 8.93
N LEU A 404 -7.88 14.64 9.90
CA LEU A 404 -7.51 14.70 11.31
C LEU A 404 -6.36 13.74 11.69
N PRO A 405 -6.35 12.45 11.25
CA PRO A 405 -5.19 11.58 11.43
C PRO A 405 -3.92 12.10 10.74
N ALA A 406 -4.05 12.71 9.54
CA ALA A 406 -2.91 13.27 8.84
C ALA A 406 -2.34 14.50 9.58
N PHE A 407 -3.20 15.35 10.09
CA PHE A 407 -2.80 16.49 10.93
C PHE A 407 -2.13 16.01 12.23
N ASP A 408 -2.68 15.01 12.94
CA ASP A 408 -2.07 14.41 14.13
C ASP A 408 -0.67 13.85 13.81
N ALA A 409 -0.50 13.16 12.67
CA ALA A 409 0.79 12.61 12.27
C ALA A 409 1.83 13.72 12.02
N GLN A 410 1.46 14.79 11.32
CA GLN A 410 2.33 15.94 11.04
C GLN A 410 2.70 16.69 12.32
N MET A 411 1.72 16.95 13.19
CA MET A 411 1.99 17.58 14.48
C MET A 411 2.93 16.77 15.37
N ARG A 412 2.79 15.44 15.38
CA ARG A 412 3.72 14.57 16.11
C ARG A 412 5.15 14.68 15.57
N LEU A 413 5.32 14.68 14.25
CA LEU A 413 6.64 14.86 13.64
C LEU A 413 7.24 16.22 14.00
N MET A 414 6.46 17.31 13.91
CA MET A 414 6.91 18.67 14.24
C MET A 414 7.30 18.82 15.73
N LEU A 415 6.59 18.13 16.61
CA LEU A 415 6.85 18.16 18.07
C LEU A 415 7.91 17.12 18.51
N GLY A 416 8.56 16.42 17.58
CA GLY A 416 9.52 15.37 17.89
C GLY A 416 8.90 14.16 18.63
N LYS A 417 7.58 14.01 18.60
CA LYS A 417 6.88 12.85 19.20
C LYS A 417 6.85 11.70 18.22
N TYR A 418 7.84 10.83 18.35
CA TYR A 418 7.89 9.66 17.49
C TYR A 418 6.64 8.77 17.63
N MET A 419 6.13 8.29 16.50
CA MET A 419 5.02 7.36 16.44
C MET A 419 5.55 5.95 16.19
N GLY A 420 5.40 5.05 17.16
CA GLY A 420 5.73 3.63 16.96
C GLY A 420 4.88 2.99 15.84
N PHE A 421 5.36 1.87 15.33
CA PHE A 421 4.62 1.09 14.34
C PHE A 421 3.42 0.40 15.00
N TRP A 422 2.23 0.67 14.48
CA TRP A 422 1.00 -0.02 14.87
C TRP A 422 0.52 -0.90 13.71
N PRO A 423 0.61 -2.23 13.84
CA PRO A 423 0.09 -3.15 12.83
C PRO A 423 -1.44 -3.07 12.81
N THR A 424 -2.02 -3.05 11.62
CA THR A 424 -3.49 -3.08 11.47
C THR A 424 -3.97 -4.51 11.67
N PRO A 425 -4.78 -4.82 12.70
CA PRO A 425 -5.30 -6.17 12.90
C PRO A 425 -6.13 -6.62 11.69
N LYS A 426 -5.98 -7.87 11.31
CA LYS A 426 -6.76 -8.49 10.23
C LYS A 426 -7.84 -9.36 10.86
N PHE A 427 -9.09 -9.02 10.58
CA PHE A 427 -10.24 -9.74 11.10
C PHE A 427 -11.11 -10.26 9.95
N ARG A 428 -11.35 -11.57 9.94
CA ARG A 428 -12.31 -12.21 9.05
C ARG A 428 -13.24 -13.07 9.88
N ASN A 429 -14.54 -12.96 9.64
CA ASN A 429 -15.50 -13.81 10.32
C ASN A 429 -15.43 -15.23 9.75
N PRO A 430 -14.99 -16.23 10.55
CA PRO A 430 -14.84 -17.61 10.05
C PRO A 430 -16.15 -18.24 9.58
N LYS A 431 -17.30 -17.75 10.05
CA LYS A 431 -18.62 -18.27 9.64
C LYS A 431 -19.05 -17.79 8.24
N LEU A 432 -18.30 -16.86 7.63
CA LEU A 432 -18.61 -16.24 6.34
C LEU A 432 -17.49 -16.46 5.30
N LEU A 433 -16.50 -17.28 5.64
CA LEU A 433 -15.49 -17.82 4.74
C LEU A 433 -15.97 -19.07 4.06
#